data_84d984b98c7c5713ced8eb9c54309311
#
_entry.id   84d984b98c7c5713ced8eb9c54309311
#
_cell.length_a   1.000
_cell.length_b   1.000
_cell.length_c   1.000
_cell.angle_alpha   90.00
_cell.angle_beta   90.00
_cell.angle_gamma   90.00
#
_symmetry.space_group_name_H-M   'P 1'
#
loop_
_entity.id
_entity.type
_entity.pdbx_description
1 polymer ?
#
loop_
_entity_poly.entity_id
_entity_poly.type
_entity_poly.pdbx_seq_one_letter_code
_entity_poly.pdbx_strand_id
1 'polypeptide(L)'
;QSGTYNVNDKDYLTMEAITGPTIEYATMDDVITELGQNYSDGVNRAILHGTPYAKTFNGYNSQWPGWLPFGGGSFGSAYTYRAAYWDDIDTETSYMSRIQAVLQKGTAQIDLAVLIDKESTFDFESGNRFQNLLDSGYSYNLISEAILESDNAYVEDGKLAPEGPAFKALILDRINTFDVENMEKVIEYAKSGLPVIVYDSTFSKVYGSNVEDDAVLAEKFAELLEMDNVIQTNSVEDVKQALADVNVVKEYSFKIEL
;
A
#
# COMPACT_ATOMS: atom_id res chain seq x y z
N GLN A 1 0.77 -4.02 1.43
CA GLN A 1 1.92 -4.27 2.35
C GLN A 1 2.17 -3.08 3.26
N SER A 2 2.23 -1.83 2.74
CA SER A 2 2.49 -0.64 3.55
C SER A 2 1.46 -0.41 4.66
N GLY A 3 0.17 -0.65 4.39
CA GLY A 3 -0.88 -0.54 5.42
C GLY A 3 -0.64 -1.48 6.61
N THR A 4 -0.34 -2.75 6.34
CA THR A 4 0.00 -3.74 7.38
C THR A 4 1.26 -3.36 8.15
N TYR A 5 2.27 -2.89 7.44
CA TYR A 5 3.52 -2.41 8.01
C TYR A 5 3.27 -1.24 8.97
N ASN A 6 2.57 -0.22 8.50
CA ASN A 6 2.34 1.01 9.26
C ASN A 6 1.48 0.78 10.52
N VAL A 7 0.42 -0.04 10.44
CA VAL A 7 -0.44 -0.34 11.59
C VAL A 7 0.27 -1.18 12.65
N ASN A 8 1.14 -2.11 12.24
CA ASN A 8 1.79 -3.05 13.16
C ASN A 8 3.18 -2.60 13.65
N ASP A 9 3.56 -1.35 13.40
CA ASP A 9 4.84 -0.76 13.83
C ASP A 9 6.05 -1.67 13.52
N LYS A 10 6.18 -2.05 12.25
CA LYS A 10 7.30 -2.88 11.80
C LYS A 10 8.49 -2.00 11.45
N ASP A 11 9.70 -2.45 11.81
CA ASP A 11 10.93 -1.69 11.56
C ASP A 11 11.23 -1.49 10.07
N TYR A 12 10.91 -2.51 9.25
CA TYR A 12 11.27 -2.50 7.83
C TYR A 12 10.15 -3.00 6.93
N LEU A 13 9.79 -2.19 5.95
CA LEU A 13 9.11 -2.63 4.74
C LEU A 13 10.15 -2.78 3.65
N THR A 14 10.55 -4.02 3.38
CA THR A 14 11.60 -4.36 2.43
C THR A 14 11.00 -4.73 1.09
N MET A 15 11.58 -4.21 0.02
CA MET A 15 11.24 -4.56 -1.35
C MET A 15 12.49 -4.96 -2.11
N GLU A 16 12.38 -6.01 -2.92
CA GLU A 16 13.34 -6.33 -3.96
C GLU A 16 13.09 -5.38 -5.13
N ALA A 17 14.00 -4.44 -5.31
CA ALA A 17 13.84 -3.35 -6.26
C ALA A 17 14.63 -3.62 -7.55
N ILE A 18 14.15 -3.04 -8.65
CA ILE A 18 14.81 -3.08 -9.94
C ILE A 18 15.01 -4.52 -10.44
N THR A 19 13.98 -5.34 -10.28
CA THR A 19 13.93 -6.70 -10.78
C THR A 19 13.10 -6.74 -12.05
N GLY A 20 13.72 -7.02 -13.19
CA GLY A 20 12.98 -7.12 -14.44
C GLY A 20 13.87 -7.28 -15.66
N PRO A 21 13.28 -7.55 -16.83
CA PRO A 21 14.03 -7.82 -18.06
C PRO A 21 14.76 -6.59 -18.61
N THR A 22 14.47 -5.41 -18.11
CA THR A 22 15.04 -4.12 -18.57
C THR A 22 16.23 -3.65 -17.75
N ILE A 23 16.56 -4.31 -16.65
CA ILE A 23 17.62 -3.85 -15.74
C ILE A 23 18.99 -3.75 -16.40
N GLU A 24 19.30 -4.60 -17.38
CA GLU A 24 20.56 -4.56 -18.11
C GLU A 24 20.73 -3.28 -18.94
N TYR A 25 19.64 -2.54 -19.15
CA TYR A 25 19.56 -1.29 -19.92
C TYR A 25 19.15 -0.11 -19.05
N ALA A 26 18.78 -0.36 -17.79
CA ALA A 26 18.35 0.71 -16.90
C ALA A 26 19.50 1.71 -16.65
N THR A 27 19.16 2.96 -16.73
CA THR A 27 20.03 4.05 -16.34
C THR A 27 19.94 4.30 -14.84
N MET A 28 20.87 5.08 -14.27
CA MET A 28 20.78 5.50 -12.87
C MET A 28 19.51 6.31 -12.59
N ASP A 29 19.05 7.11 -13.54
CA ASP A 29 17.81 7.87 -13.41
C ASP A 29 16.57 6.96 -13.35
N ASP A 30 16.56 5.87 -14.11
CA ASP A 30 15.48 4.87 -14.05
C ASP A 30 15.44 4.20 -12.67
N VAL A 31 16.60 3.84 -12.14
CA VAL A 31 16.75 3.22 -10.81
C VAL A 31 16.25 4.18 -9.72
N ILE A 32 16.68 5.43 -9.74
CA ILE A 32 16.27 6.44 -8.76
C ILE A 32 14.76 6.73 -8.86
N THR A 33 14.22 6.75 -10.06
CA THR A 33 12.80 6.98 -10.30
C THR A 33 11.94 5.84 -9.72
N GLU A 34 12.30 4.57 -10.00
CA GLU A 34 11.59 3.42 -9.45
C GLU A 34 11.70 3.36 -7.93
N LEU A 35 12.90 3.59 -7.39
CA LEU A 35 13.10 3.66 -5.94
C LEU A 35 12.29 4.79 -5.31
N GLY A 36 12.20 5.95 -5.96
CA GLY A 36 11.39 7.08 -5.50
C GLY A 36 9.91 6.72 -5.38
N GLN A 37 9.37 6.00 -6.36
CA GLN A 37 8.00 5.47 -6.32
C GLN A 37 7.82 4.49 -5.15
N ASN A 38 8.72 3.53 -5.01
CA ASN A 38 8.68 2.56 -3.92
C ASN A 38 8.74 3.24 -2.54
N TYR A 39 9.57 4.26 -2.39
CA TYR A 39 9.66 5.04 -1.15
C TYR A 39 8.39 5.83 -0.86
N SER A 40 7.74 6.38 -1.88
CA SER A 40 6.44 7.06 -1.73
C SER A 40 5.32 6.08 -1.34
N ASP A 41 5.44 4.82 -1.72
CA ASP A 41 4.52 3.74 -1.33
C ASP A 41 4.82 3.17 0.08
N GLY A 42 5.79 3.74 0.78
CA GLY A 42 6.13 3.38 2.16
C GLY A 42 7.25 2.36 2.30
N VAL A 43 7.88 1.92 1.21
CA VAL A 43 9.10 1.10 1.29
C VAL A 43 10.20 1.92 1.97
N ASN A 44 10.87 1.34 2.96
CA ASN A 44 11.95 2.01 3.67
C ASN A 44 13.26 1.21 3.65
N ARG A 45 13.28 0.09 2.92
CA ARG A 45 14.46 -0.74 2.71
C ARG A 45 14.40 -1.40 1.34
N ALA A 46 15.30 -1.02 0.44
CA ALA A 46 15.43 -1.64 -0.86
C ALA A 46 16.56 -2.66 -0.88
N ILE A 47 16.34 -3.77 -1.55
CA ILE A 47 17.35 -4.78 -1.90
C ILE A 47 17.47 -4.74 -3.43
N LEU A 48 18.63 -4.36 -3.93
CA LEU A 48 18.88 -4.33 -5.35
C LEU A 48 19.13 -5.76 -5.85
N HIS A 49 18.36 -6.16 -6.83
CA HIS A 49 18.50 -7.46 -7.48
C HIS A 49 19.15 -7.31 -8.86
N GLY A 50 20.34 -7.77 -9.12
CA GLY A 50 21.28 -8.41 -8.21
C GLY A 50 22.66 -8.38 -8.85
N THR A 51 23.62 -9.08 -8.25
CA THR A 51 25.01 -9.13 -8.74
C THR A 51 25.29 -10.46 -9.43
N PRO A 52 25.56 -10.48 -10.74
CA PRO A 52 25.93 -11.69 -11.45
C PRO A 52 27.38 -12.10 -11.15
N TYR A 53 27.65 -13.38 -11.22
CA TYR A 53 29.00 -13.90 -11.00
C TYR A 53 29.89 -13.68 -12.22
N ALA A 54 31.11 -13.24 -11.97
CA ALA A 54 32.12 -13.08 -13.02
C ALA A 54 32.58 -14.42 -13.62
N LYS A 55 32.38 -15.52 -12.89
CA LYS A 55 32.72 -16.87 -13.32
C LYS A 55 31.51 -17.78 -13.25
N THR A 56 31.45 -18.74 -14.17
CA THR A 56 30.47 -19.82 -14.14
C THR A 56 30.76 -20.79 -12.99
N PHE A 57 29.80 -21.68 -12.69
CA PHE A 57 29.97 -22.75 -11.71
C PHE A 57 31.25 -23.59 -11.93
N ASN A 58 31.62 -23.81 -13.17
CA ASN A 58 32.83 -24.56 -13.52
C ASN A 58 34.12 -23.72 -13.55
N GLY A 59 34.06 -22.44 -13.07
CA GLY A 59 35.21 -21.56 -12.96
C GLY A 59 35.64 -20.85 -14.25
N TYR A 60 34.89 -21.01 -15.35
CA TYR A 60 35.15 -20.30 -16.61
C TYR A 60 34.64 -18.84 -16.50
N ASN A 61 35.29 -17.91 -17.17
CA ASN A 61 34.82 -16.54 -17.26
C ASN A 61 33.44 -16.52 -17.93
N SER A 62 32.50 -15.81 -17.29
CA SER A 62 31.18 -15.58 -17.86
C SER A 62 31.22 -14.42 -18.86
N GLN A 63 30.31 -14.45 -19.83
CA GLN A 63 30.04 -13.30 -20.70
C GLN A 63 29.25 -12.23 -19.93
N TRP A 64 29.13 -11.04 -20.51
CA TRP A 64 28.26 -9.98 -19.98
C TRP A 64 26.80 -10.43 -19.97
N PRO A 65 26.04 -10.11 -18.91
CA PRO A 65 26.40 -9.36 -17.69
C PRO A 65 27.13 -10.21 -16.65
N GLY A 66 27.07 -11.52 -16.75
CA GLY A 66 27.67 -12.48 -15.84
C GLY A 66 26.89 -13.79 -15.81
N TRP A 67 27.30 -14.73 -14.95
CA TRP A 67 26.62 -15.99 -14.77
C TRP A 67 25.61 -15.90 -13.60
N LEU A 68 24.40 -16.38 -13.85
CA LEU A 68 23.32 -16.50 -12.87
C LEU A 68 22.95 -17.99 -12.70
N PRO A 69 22.76 -18.47 -11.47
CA PRO A 69 22.46 -19.87 -11.19
C PRO A 69 21.11 -20.35 -11.74
N PHE A 70 20.19 -19.43 -12.02
CA PHE A 70 18.82 -19.75 -12.49
C PHE A 70 18.65 -19.79 -14.02
N GLY A 71 19.76 -19.71 -14.76
CA GLY A 71 19.77 -19.87 -16.21
C GLY A 71 18.94 -18.84 -16.98
N GLY A 72 19.60 -17.92 -17.63
CA GLY A 72 18.99 -16.95 -18.53
C GLY A 72 18.82 -15.55 -17.92
N GLY A 73 19.62 -14.65 -18.39
CA GLY A 73 19.89 -13.34 -17.91
C GLY A 73 18.80 -12.29 -18.05
N SER A 74 17.62 -12.54 -17.51
CA SER A 74 16.51 -11.59 -17.63
C SER A 74 16.10 -10.93 -16.31
N PHE A 75 16.75 -11.24 -15.20
CA PHE A 75 16.36 -10.75 -13.89
C PHE A 75 17.49 -9.97 -13.22
N GLY A 76 17.53 -8.67 -13.49
CA GLY A 76 18.24 -7.73 -12.66
C GLY A 76 19.70 -8.03 -12.36
N SER A 77 20.55 -8.12 -13.36
CA SER A 77 21.93 -8.59 -13.17
C SER A 77 22.99 -7.54 -13.43
N ALA A 78 22.63 -6.25 -13.41
CA ALA A 78 23.55 -5.21 -13.81
C ALA A 78 24.39 -4.61 -12.67
N TYR A 79 24.09 -4.94 -11.40
CA TYR A 79 24.88 -4.43 -10.26
C TYR A 79 26.20 -5.18 -10.10
N THR A 80 27.13 -4.89 -10.98
CA THR A 80 28.43 -5.53 -11.04
C THR A 80 29.53 -4.52 -11.38
N TYR A 81 30.74 -4.73 -10.85
CA TYR A 81 31.92 -3.95 -11.21
C TYR A 81 32.25 -3.94 -12.70
N ARG A 82 31.55 -4.75 -13.50
CA ARG A 82 31.68 -4.79 -14.96
C ARG A 82 30.73 -3.84 -15.68
N ALA A 83 29.79 -3.24 -14.94
CA ALA A 83 28.87 -2.25 -15.49
C ALA A 83 29.56 -0.92 -15.73
N ALA A 84 29.15 -0.21 -16.78
CA ALA A 84 29.77 1.07 -17.15
C ALA A 84 29.61 2.16 -16.10
N TYR A 85 28.55 2.11 -15.29
CA TYR A 85 28.25 3.07 -14.23
C TYR A 85 28.86 2.69 -12.87
N TRP A 86 29.59 1.58 -12.77
CA TRP A 86 30.08 1.08 -11.47
C TRP A 86 30.95 2.08 -10.71
N ASP A 87 31.71 2.90 -11.41
CA ASP A 87 32.55 3.90 -10.78
C ASP A 87 31.75 5.03 -10.10
N ASP A 88 30.46 5.18 -10.50
CA ASP A 88 29.53 6.19 -9.96
C ASP A 88 28.51 5.58 -8.97
N ILE A 89 28.52 4.27 -8.72
CA ILE A 89 27.53 3.55 -7.89
C ILE A 89 27.45 4.11 -6.46
N ASP A 90 28.53 4.66 -5.94
CA ASP A 90 28.56 5.26 -4.61
C ASP A 90 27.62 6.46 -4.48
N THR A 91 27.37 7.18 -5.56
CA THR A 91 26.43 8.31 -5.58
C THR A 91 25.01 7.81 -5.35
N GLU A 92 24.58 6.77 -6.07
CA GLU A 92 23.27 6.15 -5.93
C GLU A 92 23.09 5.52 -4.55
N THR A 93 24.00 4.67 -4.13
CA THR A 93 23.90 3.97 -2.84
C THR A 93 23.94 4.94 -1.65
N SER A 94 24.67 6.04 -1.77
CA SER A 94 24.65 7.12 -0.77
C SER A 94 23.31 7.84 -0.74
N TYR A 95 22.68 8.10 -1.89
CA TYR A 95 21.33 8.66 -1.97
C TYR A 95 20.31 7.73 -1.31
N MET A 96 20.30 6.47 -1.70
CA MET A 96 19.41 5.44 -1.12
C MET A 96 19.57 5.36 0.40
N SER A 97 20.81 5.31 0.89
CA SER A 97 21.11 5.21 2.32
C SER A 97 20.57 6.40 3.10
N ARG A 98 20.68 7.62 2.57
CA ARG A 98 20.15 8.84 3.23
C ARG A 98 18.62 8.81 3.29
N ILE A 99 17.94 8.47 2.20
CA ILE A 99 16.47 8.38 2.16
C ILE A 99 15.99 7.31 3.13
N GLN A 100 16.53 6.10 3.04
CA GLN A 100 16.14 5.00 3.91
C GLN A 100 16.40 5.31 5.40
N ALA A 101 17.50 5.99 5.72
CA ALA A 101 17.80 6.40 7.10
C ALA A 101 16.75 7.37 7.67
N VAL A 102 16.11 8.19 6.83
CA VAL A 102 15.00 9.08 7.23
C VAL A 102 13.71 8.27 7.36
N LEU A 103 13.37 7.47 6.35
CA LEU A 103 12.13 6.70 6.30
C LEU A 103 12.02 5.63 7.40
N GLN A 104 13.14 5.14 7.92
CA GLN A 104 13.21 4.17 9.01
C GLN A 104 13.06 4.79 10.42
N LYS A 105 13.00 6.10 10.54
CA LYS A 105 13.00 6.78 11.85
C LYS A 105 11.68 7.42 12.23
N GLY A 106 10.77 7.55 11.29
CA GLY A 106 9.49 8.21 11.51
C GLY A 106 8.33 7.24 11.51
N THR A 107 7.20 7.69 12.03
CA THR A 107 5.91 7.04 11.86
C THR A 107 5.17 7.71 10.70
N ALA A 108 4.81 6.94 9.68
CA ALA A 108 4.07 7.46 8.53
C ALA A 108 2.69 7.95 8.99
N GLN A 109 2.33 9.18 8.66
CA GLN A 109 0.99 9.73 8.84
C GLN A 109 0.27 9.61 7.50
N ILE A 110 -0.87 8.93 7.49
CA ILE A 110 -1.63 8.63 6.26
C ILE A 110 -3.09 9.00 6.50
N ASP A 111 -3.68 9.74 5.57
CA ASP A 111 -5.05 10.22 5.75
C ASP A 111 -6.09 9.10 5.79
N LEU A 112 -6.00 8.14 4.87
CA LEU A 112 -7.06 7.19 4.60
C LEU A 112 -6.59 5.73 4.69
N ALA A 113 -7.38 4.89 5.36
CA ALA A 113 -7.32 3.46 5.22
C ALA A 113 -8.32 3.02 4.14
N VAL A 114 -7.88 2.26 3.15
CA VAL A 114 -8.76 1.68 2.13
C VAL A 114 -8.77 0.17 2.32
N LEU A 115 -9.89 -0.35 2.82
CA LEU A 115 -10.10 -1.78 2.97
C LEU A 115 -10.57 -2.36 1.63
N ILE A 116 -9.78 -3.27 1.10
CA ILE A 116 -10.04 -3.93 -0.18
C ILE A 116 -10.50 -5.37 0.03
N ASP A 117 -11.37 -5.84 -0.86
CA ASP A 117 -11.80 -7.24 -0.89
C ASP A 117 -10.60 -8.18 -1.14
N LYS A 118 -10.62 -9.36 -0.54
CA LYS A 118 -9.61 -10.41 -0.75
C LYS A 118 -9.48 -10.79 -2.22
N GLU A 119 -10.59 -10.76 -2.98
CA GLU A 119 -10.61 -11.06 -4.40
C GLU A 119 -10.02 -9.92 -5.26
N SER A 120 -10.08 -8.69 -4.77
CA SER A 120 -9.57 -7.49 -5.47
C SER A 120 -8.05 -7.35 -5.44
N THR A 121 -7.33 -8.13 -4.61
CA THR A 121 -5.86 -8.03 -4.46
C THR A 121 -5.08 -8.36 -5.73
N PHE A 122 -5.70 -9.00 -6.70
CA PHE A 122 -5.10 -9.36 -7.99
C PHE A 122 -5.52 -8.46 -9.15
N ASP A 123 -6.39 -7.49 -8.92
CA ASP A 123 -6.80 -6.52 -9.93
C ASP A 123 -5.80 -5.36 -9.98
N PHE A 124 -4.85 -5.43 -10.93
CA PHE A 124 -3.86 -4.37 -11.15
C PHE A 124 -4.48 -3.02 -11.55
N GLU A 125 -5.72 -2.99 -11.98
CA GLU A 125 -6.44 -1.74 -12.27
C GLU A 125 -6.89 -1.03 -10.99
N SER A 126 -6.94 -1.73 -9.84
CA SER A 126 -7.33 -1.15 -8.55
C SER A 126 -6.36 -0.07 -8.07
N GLY A 127 -5.07 -0.19 -8.40
CA GLY A 127 -4.04 0.76 -7.96
C GLY A 127 -4.26 2.19 -8.44
N ASN A 128 -4.86 2.37 -9.60
CA ASN A 128 -5.13 3.69 -10.16
C ASN A 128 -6.51 4.25 -9.81
N ARG A 129 -7.41 3.46 -9.21
CA ARG A 129 -8.77 3.86 -8.92
C ARG A 129 -8.85 5.08 -8.01
N PHE A 130 -7.98 5.12 -7.03
CA PHE A 130 -7.90 6.21 -6.07
C PHE A 130 -6.80 7.24 -6.40
N GLN A 131 -6.25 7.22 -7.62
CA GLN A 131 -5.29 8.26 -8.05
C GLN A 131 -5.86 9.67 -7.87
N ASN A 132 -7.14 9.84 -8.15
CA ASN A 132 -7.82 11.11 -7.95
C ASN A 132 -7.88 11.58 -6.49
N LEU A 133 -7.78 10.68 -5.49
CA LEU A 133 -7.64 11.05 -4.08
C LEU A 133 -6.24 11.60 -3.81
N LEU A 134 -5.19 10.94 -4.33
CA LEU A 134 -3.81 11.45 -4.27
C LEU A 134 -3.71 12.81 -4.96
N ASP A 135 -4.25 12.95 -6.16
CA ASP A 135 -4.26 14.21 -6.92
C ASP A 135 -5.03 15.33 -6.17
N SER A 136 -5.96 14.95 -5.33
CA SER A 136 -6.72 15.87 -4.48
C SER A 136 -6.04 16.22 -3.17
N GLY A 137 -4.94 15.54 -2.82
CA GLY A 137 -4.14 15.79 -1.62
C GLY A 137 -4.42 14.88 -0.44
N TYR A 138 -5.10 13.75 -0.64
CA TYR A 138 -5.26 12.71 0.37
C TYR A 138 -4.23 11.61 0.16
N SER A 139 -3.49 11.25 1.20
CA SER A 139 -2.69 10.02 1.22
C SER A 139 -3.54 8.82 1.63
N TYR A 140 -3.22 7.62 1.14
CA TYR A 140 -3.93 6.42 1.56
C TYR A 140 -3.02 5.18 1.61
N ASN A 141 -3.40 4.22 2.46
CA ASN A 141 -2.88 2.86 2.42
C ASN A 141 -4.00 1.87 2.09
N LEU A 142 -3.67 0.88 1.27
CA LEU A 142 -4.52 -0.30 1.11
C LEU A 142 -4.32 -1.21 2.33
N ILE A 143 -5.42 -1.61 2.95
CA ILE A 143 -5.43 -2.56 4.07
C ILE A 143 -6.27 -3.78 3.72
N SER A 144 -5.95 -4.91 4.36
CA SER A 144 -6.73 -6.14 4.28
C SER A 144 -7.53 -6.35 5.57
N GLU A 145 -8.50 -7.26 5.53
CA GLU A 145 -9.30 -7.64 6.70
C GLU A 145 -8.44 -8.08 7.89
N ALA A 146 -7.30 -8.75 7.66
CA ALA A 146 -6.39 -9.15 8.72
C ALA A 146 -5.86 -7.99 9.59
N ILE A 147 -5.93 -6.76 9.09
CA ILE A 147 -5.58 -5.58 9.89
C ILE A 147 -6.62 -5.30 10.95
N LEU A 148 -7.90 -5.58 10.70
CA LEU A 148 -8.99 -5.35 11.66
C LEU A 148 -8.83 -6.21 12.94
N GLU A 149 -8.11 -7.32 12.84
CA GLU A 149 -7.80 -8.23 13.96
C GLU A 149 -6.57 -7.79 14.76
N SER A 150 -5.83 -6.77 14.29
CA SER A 150 -4.62 -6.30 14.99
C SER A 150 -4.96 -5.54 16.26
N ASP A 151 -4.23 -5.79 17.35
CA ASP A 151 -4.34 -5.03 18.59
C ASP A 151 -4.06 -3.52 18.40
N ASN A 152 -3.31 -3.15 17.36
CA ASN A 152 -3.00 -1.76 17.03
C ASN A 152 -4.10 -1.09 16.18
N ALA A 153 -5.06 -1.86 15.66
CA ALA A 153 -6.17 -1.35 14.87
C ALA A 153 -7.36 -0.97 15.78
N TYR A 154 -7.18 0.05 16.59
CA TYR A 154 -8.23 0.64 17.42
C TYR A 154 -8.45 2.10 17.07
N VAL A 155 -9.57 2.68 17.52
CA VAL A 155 -9.91 4.07 17.26
C VAL A 155 -9.80 4.90 18.54
N GLU A 156 -9.04 5.98 18.46
CA GLU A 156 -8.94 7.00 19.47
C GLU A 156 -8.99 8.38 18.82
N ASP A 157 -9.75 9.31 19.42
CA ASP A 157 -9.99 10.67 18.88
C ASP A 157 -10.43 10.68 17.40
N GLY A 158 -11.26 9.69 17.01
CA GLY A 158 -11.78 9.54 15.64
C GLY A 158 -10.75 9.10 14.60
N LYS A 159 -9.60 8.57 15.01
CA LYS A 159 -8.55 8.07 14.13
C LYS A 159 -8.30 6.58 14.37
N LEU A 160 -8.18 5.82 13.27
CA LEU A 160 -7.81 4.41 13.31
C LEU A 160 -6.28 4.27 13.39
N ALA A 161 -5.80 3.35 14.23
CA ALA A 161 -4.38 3.12 14.50
C ALA A 161 -3.63 4.42 14.88
N PRO A 162 -3.98 5.06 16.01
CA PRO A 162 -3.52 6.41 16.37
C PRO A 162 -2.02 6.48 16.66
N GLU A 163 -1.42 5.41 17.15
CA GLU A 163 0.04 5.33 17.40
C GLU A 163 0.86 5.02 16.14
N GLY A 164 0.18 4.63 15.05
CA GLY A 164 0.76 4.34 13.75
C GLY A 164 0.37 5.41 12.70
N PRO A 165 -0.27 5.02 11.60
CA PRO A 165 -0.62 5.93 10.50
C PRO A 165 -1.67 6.97 10.87
N ALA A 166 -2.43 6.76 11.92
CA ALA A 166 -3.47 7.65 12.43
C ALA A 166 -4.51 8.02 11.35
N PHE A 167 -5.05 7.00 10.67
CA PHE A 167 -6.02 7.18 9.59
C PHE A 167 -7.24 7.98 10.05
N LYS A 168 -7.60 8.97 9.27
CA LYS A 168 -8.71 9.91 9.53
C LYS A 168 -10.06 9.39 9.04
N ALA A 169 -10.06 8.41 8.14
CA ALA A 169 -11.25 7.71 7.67
C ALA A 169 -10.91 6.30 7.16
N LEU A 170 -11.92 5.45 7.15
CA LEU A 170 -11.91 4.12 6.55
C LEU A 170 -12.80 4.11 5.31
N ILE A 171 -12.27 3.68 4.17
CA ILE A 171 -13.03 3.44 2.95
C ILE A 171 -13.18 1.93 2.78
N LEU A 172 -14.42 1.46 2.64
CA LEU A 172 -14.76 0.07 2.32
C LEU A 172 -14.95 -0.03 0.80
N ASP A 173 -13.96 -0.60 0.10
CA ASP A 173 -13.86 -0.53 -1.36
C ASP A 173 -14.44 -1.77 -2.05
N ARG A 174 -15.65 -1.66 -2.59
CA ARG A 174 -16.32 -2.68 -3.44
C ARG A 174 -16.34 -4.08 -2.80
N ILE A 175 -16.62 -4.13 -1.51
CA ILE A 175 -16.67 -5.38 -0.76
C ILE A 175 -18.06 -6.00 -0.88
N ASN A 176 -18.12 -7.25 -1.33
CA ASN A 176 -19.35 -8.03 -1.40
C ASN A 176 -19.36 -9.19 -0.41
N THR A 177 -18.21 -9.81 -0.20
CA THR A 177 -18.04 -10.92 0.74
C THR A 177 -17.22 -10.45 1.94
N PHE A 178 -17.73 -10.68 3.16
CA PHE A 178 -17.11 -10.18 4.38
C PHE A 178 -17.49 -11.03 5.58
N ASP A 179 -16.63 -11.12 6.59
CA ASP A 179 -16.95 -11.83 7.81
C ASP A 179 -17.78 -10.94 8.76
N VAL A 180 -18.74 -11.57 9.49
CA VAL A 180 -19.58 -10.87 10.47
C VAL A 180 -18.74 -10.19 11.55
N GLU A 181 -17.71 -10.87 12.05
CA GLU A 181 -16.81 -10.36 13.08
C GLU A 181 -16.07 -9.10 12.60
N ASN A 182 -15.63 -9.08 11.34
CA ASN A 182 -15.00 -7.91 10.74
C ASN A 182 -15.98 -6.74 10.58
N MET A 183 -17.24 -7.02 10.24
CA MET A 183 -18.29 -5.99 10.19
C MET A 183 -18.54 -5.41 11.60
N GLU A 184 -18.57 -6.23 12.64
CA GLU A 184 -18.69 -5.78 14.02
C GLU A 184 -17.54 -4.86 14.42
N LYS A 185 -16.30 -5.15 13.97
CA LYS A 185 -15.16 -4.25 14.17
C LYS A 185 -15.33 -2.91 13.45
N VAL A 186 -15.79 -2.90 12.22
CA VAL A 186 -16.08 -1.66 11.48
C VAL A 186 -17.15 -0.83 12.19
N ILE A 187 -18.20 -1.48 12.72
CA ILE A 187 -19.24 -0.82 13.52
C ILE A 187 -18.64 -0.23 14.80
N GLU A 188 -17.77 -0.95 15.51
CA GLU A 188 -17.06 -0.45 16.69
C GLU A 188 -16.24 0.79 16.36
N TYR A 189 -15.51 0.79 15.24
CA TYR A 189 -14.74 1.94 14.78
C TYR A 189 -15.62 3.16 14.48
N ALA A 190 -16.74 2.95 13.78
CA ALA A 190 -17.69 4.03 13.50
C ALA A 190 -18.31 4.59 14.80
N LYS A 191 -18.71 3.72 15.75
CA LYS A 191 -19.20 4.14 17.09
C LYS A 191 -18.16 4.92 17.90
N SER A 192 -16.87 4.62 17.67
CA SER A 192 -15.75 5.35 18.29
C SER A 192 -15.40 6.67 17.57
N GLY A 193 -16.20 7.06 16.57
CA GLY A 193 -16.11 8.34 15.87
C GLY A 193 -15.25 8.34 14.61
N LEU A 194 -14.76 7.18 14.14
CA LEU A 194 -14.06 7.10 12.85
C LEU A 194 -15.05 7.31 11.70
N PRO A 195 -14.83 8.25 10.78
CA PRO A 195 -15.59 8.34 9.54
C PRO A 195 -15.41 7.09 8.67
N VAL A 196 -16.53 6.55 8.15
CA VAL A 196 -16.52 5.38 7.27
C VAL A 196 -17.23 5.74 5.96
N ILE A 197 -16.53 5.49 4.84
CA ILE A 197 -17.09 5.66 3.50
C ILE A 197 -17.29 4.29 2.88
N VAL A 198 -18.52 3.96 2.57
CA VAL A 198 -18.90 2.70 1.92
C VAL A 198 -18.96 2.94 0.41
N TYR A 199 -17.90 2.55 -0.30
CA TYR A 199 -17.81 2.74 -1.74
C TYR A 199 -18.20 1.46 -2.50
N ASP A 200 -19.32 1.52 -3.23
CA ASP A 200 -19.82 0.45 -4.11
C ASP A 200 -19.77 -0.96 -3.47
N SER A 201 -20.04 -1.03 -2.15
CA SER A 201 -19.99 -2.26 -1.36
C SER A 201 -21.39 -2.71 -0.97
N THR A 202 -21.65 -4.02 -0.96
CA THR A 202 -22.98 -4.60 -0.72
C THR A 202 -23.04 -5.50 0.51
N PHE A 203 -21.93 -6.11 0.93
CA PHE A 203 -21.84 -7.01 2.09
C PHE A 203 -22.94 -8.06 2.12
N SER A 204 -23.09 -8.81 1.04
CA SER A 204 -24.22 -9.74 0.86
C SER A 204 -23.88 -11.21 1.13
N LYS A 205 -22.57 -11.52 1.36
CA LYS A 205 -22.07 -12.87 1.53
C LYS A 205 -21.05 -12.96 2.65
N VAL A 206 -21.09 -14.05 3.42
CA VAL A 206 -20.01 -14.41 4.34
C VAL A 206 -19.14 -15.51 3.72
N TYR A 207 -17.83 -15.50 3.96
CA TYR A 207 -16.92 -16.50 3.41
C TYR A 207 -17.27 -17.91 3.87
N GLY A 208 -17.50 -18.83 2.91
CA GLY A 208 -17.82 -20.22 3.19
C GLY A 208 -19.16 -20.45 3.90
N SER A 209 -20.04 -19.46 3.88
CA SER A 209 -21.23 -19.39 4.72
C SER A 209 -22.44 -20.18 4.25
N ASN A 210 -23.41 -20.25 5.15
CA ASN A 210 -24.81 -20.58 4.89
C ASN A 210 -25.68 -19.30 4.83
N VAL A 211 -26.93 -19.43 4.46
CA VAL A 211 -27.88 -18.31 4.30
C VAL A 211 -28.15 -17.57 5.63
N GLU A 212 -27.97 -18.22 6.77
CA GLU A 212 -28.22 -17.61 8.08
C GLU A 212 -27.12 -16.57 8.40
N ASP A 213 -25.86 -16.87 8.11
CA ASP A 213 -24.73 -15.96 8.32
C ASP A 213 -24.81 -14.75 7.36
N ASP A 214 -25.22 -14.98 6.10
CA ASP A 214 -25.45 -13.89 5.13
C ASP A 214 -26.52 -12.90 5.64
N ALA A 215 -27.60 -13.42 6.28
CA ALA A 215 -28.64 -12.57 6.84
C ALA A 215 -28.14 -11.74 8.03
N VAL A 216 -27.30 -12.31 8.89
CA VAL A 216 -26.68 -11.59 10.02
C VAL A 216 -25.74 -10.50 9.50
N LEU A 217 -24.94 -10.77 8.48
CA LEU A 217 -24.07 -9.77 7.87
C LEU A 217 -24.89 -8.59 7.30
N ALA A 218 -25.98 -8.88 6.60
CA ALA A 218 -26.86 -7.85 6.03
C ALA A 218 -27.51 -6.98 7.12
N GLU A 219 -27.93 -7.56 8.26
CA GLU A 219 -28.44 -6.82 9.41
C GLU A 219 -27.38 -5.89 10.00
N LYS A 220 -26.17 -6.40 10.20
CA LYS A 220 -25.04 -5.58 10.70
C LYS A 220 -24.65 -4.47 9.74
N PHE A 221 -24.67 -4.74 8.44
CA PHE A 221 -24.42 -3.70 7.45
C PHE A 221 -25.49 -2.60 7.48
N ALA A 222 -26.77 -2.96 7.65
CA ALA A 222 -27.83 -1.98 7.84
C ALA A 222 -27.63 -1.15 9.11
N GLU A 223 -27.19 -1.75 10.24
CA GLU A 223 -26.82 -1.04 11.47
C GLU A 223 -25.70 -0.02 11.20
N LEU A 224 -24.68 -0.38 10.44
CA LEU A 224 -23.58 0.52 10.08
C LEU A 224 -24.08 1.75 9.32
N LEU A 225 -24.97 1.55 8.35
CA LEU A 225 -25.49 2.63 7.49
C LEU A 225 -26.41 3.65 8.22
N GLU A 226 -26.88 3.33 9.44
CA GLU A 226 -27.68 4.27 10.24
C GLU A 226 -26.85 5.29 11.01
N MET A 227 -25.52 5.21 10.97
CA MET A 227 -24.64 6.11 11.73
C MET A 227 -24.34 7.40 10.96
N ASP A 228 -24.36 8.53 11.63
CA ASP A 228 -24.20 9.87 11.04
C ASP A 228 -22.82 10.10 10.39
N ASN A 229 -21.79 9.35 10.81
CA ASN A 229 -20.43 9.41 10.28
C ASN A 229 -20.13 8.32 9.24
N VAL A 230 -21.17 7.66 8.72
CA VAL A 230 -21.06 6.63 7.67
C VAL A 230 -21.78 7.13 6.42
N ILE A 231 -21.06 7.21 5.30
CA ILE A 231 -21.60 7.67 4.03
C ILE A 231 -21.44 6.60 2.97
N GLN A 232 -22.54 6.22 2.32
CA GLN A 232 -22.53 5.30 1.18
C GLN A 232 -22.46 6.08 -0.13
N THR A 233 -21.63 5.60 -1.05
CA THR A 233 -21.43 6.19 -2.39
C THR A 233 -21.12 5.13 -3.42
N ASN A 234 -21.43 5.42 -4.70
CA ASN A 234 -21.24 4.50 -5.82
C ASN A 234 -20.25 5.04 -6.87
N SER A 235 -19.68 6.22 -6.63
CA SER A 235 -18.68 6.79 -7.53
C SER A 235 -17.45 7.28 -6.75
N VAL A 236 -16.28 7.19 -7.37
CA VAL A 236 -15.02 7.67 -6.77
C VAL A 236 -15.06 9.19 -6.58
N GLU A 237 -15.77 9.91 -7.45
CA GLU A 237 -15.91 11.37 -7.32
C GLU A 237 -16.69 11.76 -6.07
N ASP A 238 -17.75 10.97 -5.74
CA ASP A 238 -18.55 11.19 -4.54
C ASP A 238 -17.78 10.81 -3.25
N VAL A 239 -16.76 9.93 -3.33
CA VAL A 239 -15.88 9.65 -2.18
C VAL A 239 -15.20 10.91 -1.69
N LYS A 240 -14.73 11.81 -2.58
CA LYS A 240 -14.12 13.08 -2.18
C LYS A 240 -15.11 13.99 -1.46
N GLN A 241 -16.34 14.05 -1.97
CA GLN A 241 -17.38 14.84 -1.34
C GLN A 241 -17.75 14.25 0.03
N ALA A 242 -17.91 12.92 0.13
CA ALA A 242 -18.17 12.24 1.39
C ALA A 242 -17.08 12.50 2.44
N LEU A 243 -15.80 12.48 2.06
CA LEU A 243 -14.68 12.83 2.95
C LEU A 243 -14.78 14.29 3.45
N ALA A 244 -15.18 15.21 2.58
CA ALA A 244 -15.40 16.61 2.97
C ALA A 244 -16.60 16.77 3.90
N ASP A 245 -17.70 16.04 3.67
CA ASP A 245 -18.92 16.08 4.47
C ASP A 245 -18.69 15.57 5.90
N VAL A 246 -17.79 14.60 6.09
CA VAL A 246 -17.36 14.13 7.41
C VAL A 246 -16.12 14.86 7.95
N ASN A 247 -15.77 16.01 7.38
CA ASN A 247 -14.69 16.90 7.81
C ASN A 247 -13.29 16.24 7.83
N VAL A 248 -13.00 15.29 6.96
CA VAL A 248 -11.65 14.75 6.79
C VAL A 248 -10.81 15.77 6.04
N VAL A 249 -9.87 16.37 6.75
CA VAL A 249 -8.96 17.37 6.18
C VAL A 249 -7.78 16.66 5.53
N LYS A 250 -7.58 16.95 4.24
CA LYS A 250 -6.45 16.45 3.46
C LYS A 250 -5.12 16.99 3.98
N GLU A 251 -4.07 16.20 3.82
CA GLU A 251 -2.73 16.50 4.33
C GLU A 251 -2.07 17.65 3.56
N TYR A 252 -2.29 17.72 2.25
CA TYR A 252 -1.67 18.72 1.39
C TYR A 252 -2.64 19.23 0.31
N SER A 253 -2.36 20.39 -0.23
CA SER A 253 -3.08 20.94 -1.37
C SER A 253 -2.09 21.43 -2.42
N PHE A 254 -2.30 21.05 -3.68
CA PHE A 254 -1.59 21.65 -4.81
C PHE A 254 -2.33 22.89 -5.30
N LYS A 255 -1.63 24.02 -5.42
CA LYS A 255 -2.03 25.10 -6.31
C LYS A 255 -1.23 24.95 -7.59
N ILE A 256 -1.89 24.59 -8.68
CA ILE A 256 -1.34 24.77 -10.03
C ILE A 256 -1.77 26.18 -10.45
N GLU A 257 -0.85 27.12 -10.42
CA GLU A 257 -1.03 28.41 -11.13
C GLU A 257 -0.64 28.12 -12.60
N LEU A 258 -1.66 28.08 -13.46
CA LEU A 258 -1.49 27.98 -14.93
C LEU A 258 -1.15 29.35 -15.50
#